data_7f33729df57c725970616c102a4a1cfa
#
_entry.id   7f33729df57c725970616c102a4a1cfa
#
_cell.length_a   1.000
_cell.length_b   1.000
_cell.length_c   1.000
_cell.angle_alpha   90.00
_cell.angle_beta   90.00
_cell.angle_gamma   90.00
#
_symmetry.space_group_name_H-M   'P 1'
#
loop_
_entity.id
_entity.type
_entity.pdbx_description
1 polymer ?
#
loop_
_entity_poly.entity_id
_entity_poly.type
_entity_poly.pdbx_seq_one_letter_code
_entity_poly.pdbx_strand_id
1 'polypeptide(L)'
;MKVLFVNGSPRKKWTTAKLLESAAQGAIDADATVKLVHLYDEPFRGCVSCFACKLKNATTNGLCAYKDALTPLLEKARDADAFAIGAPIYFGRASAVTLAFMERLLFPLITYDQRSTRRRAKSRSAGFRFTRKRPRPR
;
A
#
# COMPACT_ATOMS: atom_id res chain seq x y z
N MET A 1 -6.07 -11.00 -11.43
CA MET A 1 -5.27 -9.93 -10.78
C MET A 1 -5.83 -9.70 -9.38
N LYS A 2 -4.97 -9.58 -8.35
CA LYS A 2 -5.38 -9.31 -6.96
C LYS A 2 -5.24 -7.82 -6.65
N VAL A 3 -6.33 -7.16 -6.29
CA VAL A 3 -6.33 -5.73 -5.97
C VAL A 3 -6.77 -5.51 -4.51
N LEU A 4 -5.97 -4.76 -3.77
CA LEU A 4 -6.26 -4.39 -2.39
C LEU A 4 -6.71 -2.93 -2.33
N PHE A 5 -7.90 -2.69 -1.79
CA PHE A 5 -8.43 -1.37 -1.49
C PHE A 5 -8.35 -1.11 0.01
N VAL A 6 -7.76 0.02 0.40
CA VAL A 6 -7.53 0.38 1.80
C VAL A 6 -8.27 1.68 2.10
N ASN A 7 -9.25 1.60 2.99
CA ASN A 7 -10.02 2.76 3.44
C ASN A 7 -9.44 3.31 4.75
N GLY A 8 -8.86 4.51 4.68
CA GLY A 8 -8.36 5.27 5.82
C GLY A 8 -9.33 6.31 6.36
N SER A 9 -10.62 6.21 6.02
CA SER A 9 -11.66 7.07 6.59
C SER A 9 -12.27 6.46 7.86
N PRO A 10 -12.50 7.24 8.92
CA PRO A 10 -13.25 6.77 10.08
C PRO A 10 -14.73 6.49 9.76
N ARG A 11 -15.22 7.05 8.66
CA ARG A 11 -16.62 6.94 8.25
C ARG A 11 -16.76 5.89 7.14
N LYS A 12 -17.23 4.70 7.51
CA LYS A 12 -17.31 3.54 6.61
C LYS A 12 -18.30 3.65 5.45
N LYS A 13 -19.27 4.58 5.51
CA LYS A 13 -20.36 4.70 4.52
C LYS A 13 -20.39 6.06 3.81
N TRP A 14 -19.31 6.86 3.94
CA TRP A 14 -19.25 8.20 3.38
C TRP A 14 -18.42 8.25 2.08
N THR A 15 -18.19 9.43 1.56
CA THR A 15 -17.58 9.68 0.23
C THR A 15 -16.36 8.83 -0.07
N THR A 16 -15.38 8.75 0.84
CA THR A 16 -14.17 7.94 0.64
C THR A 16 -14.51 6.46 0.44
N ALA A 17 -15.42 5.92 1.26
CA ALA A 17 -15.84 4.53 1.14
C ALA A 17 -16.55 4.28 -0.18
N LYS A 18 -17.51 5.15 -0.55
CA LYS A 18 -18.26 5.04 -1.82
C LYS A 18 -17.34 5.10 -3.04
N LEU A 19 -16.32 5.98 -3.03
CA LEU A 19 -15.35 6.06 -4.12
C LEU A 19 -14.52 4.78 -4.23
N LEU A 20 -14.06 4.23 -3.10
CA LEU A 20 -13.32 2.96 -3.10
C LEU A 20 -14.19 1.79 -3.52
N GLU A 21 -15.45 1.75 -3.10
CA GLU A 21 -16.43 0.72 -3.50
C GLU A 21 -16.69 0.77 -5.00
N SER A 22 -16.89 1.97 -5.57
CA SER A 22 -17.06 2.13 -7.01
C SER A 22 -15.81 1.70 -7.80
N ALA A 23 -14.63 2.06 -7.31
CA ALA A 23 -13.37 1.63 -7.92
C ALA A 23 -13.16 0.11 -7.79
N ALA A 24 -13.54 -0.47 -6.66
CA ALA A 24 -13.50 -1.91 -6.42
C ALA A 24 -14.45 -2.66 -7.36
N GLN A 25 -15.66 -2.13 -7.59
CA GLN A 25 -16.60 -2.70 -8.55
C GLN A 25 -16.01 -2.70 -9.96
N GLY A 26 -15.43 -1.58 -10.41
CA GLY A 26 -14.77 -1.53 -11.72
C GLY A 26 -13.59 -2.51 -11.87
N ALA A 27 -12.90 -2.81 -10.77
CA ALA A 27 -11.86 -3.85 -10.81
C ALA A 27 -12.47 -5.26 -10.89
N ILE A 28 -13.59 -5.52 -10.22
CA ILE A 28 -14.35 -6.78 -10.32
C ILE A 28 -14.86 -6.98 -11.74
N ASP A 29 -15.42 -5.95 -12.34
CA ASP A 29 -15.93 -5.98 -13.73
C ASP A 29 -14.80 -6.27 -14.74
N ALA A 30 -13.55 -6.03 -14.36
CA ALA A 30 -12.34 -6.37 -15.11
C ALA A 30 -11.69 -7.70 -14.64
N ASP A 31 -12.44 -8.63 -14.08
CA ASP A 31 -12.01 -9.95 -13.60
C ASP A 31 -10.90 -9.94 -12.54
N ALA A 32 -10.81 -8.87 -11.73
CA ALA A 32 -9.88 -8.83 -10.61
C ALA A 32 -10.49 -9.43 -9.33
N THR A 33 -9.67 -10.12 -8.56
CA THR A 33 -10.01 -10.50 -7.19
C THR A 33 -9.76 -9.29 -6.28
N VAL A 34 -10.81 -8.76 -5.68
CA VAL A 34 -10.77 -7.54 -4.89
C VAL A 34 -10.89 -7.83 -3.40
N LYS A 35 -10.13 -7.11 -2.58
CA LYS A 35 -10.31 -7.02 -1.14
C LYS A 35 -10.33 -5.57 -0.70
N LEU A 36 -11.37 -5.16 0.04
CA LEU A 36 -11.46 -3.86 0.68
C LEU A 36 -11.26 -4.03 2.19
N VAL A 37 -10.43 -3.17 2.78
CA VAL A 37 -10.10 -3.17 4.21
C VAL A 37 -10.26 -1.77 4.78
N HIS A 38 -10.80 -1.67 5.99
CA HIS A 38 -10.94 -0.42 6.72
C HIS A 38 -9.88 -0.35 7.83
N LEU A 39 -8.98 0.64 7.76
CA LEU A 39 -7.88 0.76 8.72
C LEU A 39 -8.34 1.03 10.16
N TYR A 40 -9.49 1.65 10.34
CA TYR A 40 -10.04 1.92 11.67
C TYR A 40 -10.61 0.68 12.38
N ASP A 41 -10.71 -0.46 11.70
CA ASP A 41 -11.11 -1.72 12.33
C ASP A 41 -9.91 -2.49 12.91
N GLU A 42 -8.70 -2.10 12.53
CA GLU A 42 -7.47 -2.78 12.94
C GLU A 42 -6.76 -1.99 14.04
N PRO A 43 -6.58 -2.54 15.24
CA PRO A 43 -5.84 -1.87 16.32
C PRO A 43 -4.32 -1.97 16.05
N PHE A 44 -3.74 -0.92 15.49
CA PHE A 44 -2.30 -0.87 15.23
C PHE A 44 -1.73 0.53 15.50
N ARG A 45 -0.40 0.59 15.56
CA ARG A 45 0.36 1.85 15.69
C ARG A 45 1.25 2.09 14.47
N GLY A 46 1.70 3.33 14.29
CA GLY A 46 2.67 3.72 13.27
C GLY A 46 4.05 3.10 13.49
N CYS A 47 5.01 3.49 12.68
CA CYS A 47 6.38 3.01 12.81
C CYS A 47 7.01 3.49 14.13
N VAL A 48 7.55 2.56 14.90
CA VAL A 48 8.21 2.84 16.19
C VAL A 48 9.73 3.01 16.05
N SER A 49 10.23 3.14 14.84
CA SER A 49 11.66 3.32 14.54
C SER A 49 12.58 2.26 15.18
N CYS A 50 12.13 1.03 15.31
CA CYS A 50 12.94 -0.06 15.88
C CYS A 50 14.05 -0.55 14.94
N PHE A 51 14.04 -0.16 13.66
CA PHE A 51 14.99 -0.54 12.61
C PHE A 51 15.18 -2.05 12.39
N ALA A 52 14.41 -2.90 13.04
CA ALA A 52 14.53 -4.35 12.88
C ALA A 52 14.32 -4.81 11.42
N CYS A 53 13.48 -4.11 10.64
CA CYS A 53 13.29 -4.36 9.22
C CYS A 53 14.50 -3.94 8.35
N LYS A 54 15.50 -3.27 8.92
CA LYS A 54 16.71 -2.77 8.24
C LYS A 54 17.97 -3.59 8.54
N LEU A 55 17.88 -4.54 9.44
CA LEU A 55 19.02 -5.41 9.76
C LEU A 55 19.44 -6.18 8.51
N LYS A 56 20.76 -6.37 8.33
CA LYS A 56 21.31 -7.11 7.16
C LYS A 56 20.76 -8.51 7.02
N ASN A 57 20.46 -9.17 8.14
CA ASN A 57 19.92 -10.53 8.20
C ASN A 57 18.41 -10.56 8.51
N ALA A 58 17.69 -9.45 8.25
CA ALA A 58 16.26 -9.40 8.49
C ALA A 58 15.52 -10.36 7.54
N THR A 59 14.84 -11.34 8.11
CA THR A 59 14.00 -12.31 7.40
C THR A 59 12.62 -11.77 7.06
N THR A 60 12.46 -10.43 7.09
CA THR A 60 11.14 -9.78 6.96
C THR A 60 10.64 -9.70 5.52
N ASN A 61 11.44 -10.09 4.53
CA ASN A 61 11.08 -10.05 3.09
C ASN A 61 10.51 -8.68 2.65
N GLY A 62 11.04 -7.57 3.21
CA GLY A 62 10.58 -6.22 2.90
C GLY A 62 9.32 -5.78 3.65
N LEU A 63 8.89 -6.53 4.66
CA LEU A 63 7.79 -6.17 5.56
C LEU A 63 8.30 -5.51 6.85
N CYS A 64 7.39 -4.85 7.57
CA CYS A 64 7.66 -4.36 8.91
C CYS A 64 7.90 -5.55 9.87
N ALA A 65 8.99 -5.48 10.65
CA ALA A 65 9.34 -6.52 11.62
C ALA A 65 8.45 -6.50 12.87
N TYR A 66 7.83 -5.36 13.17
CA TYR A 66 6.93 -5.22 14.31
C TYR A 66 5.61 -5.96 14.05
N LYS A 67 5.29 -6.94 14.90
CA LYS A 67 4.11 -7.80 14.75
C LYS A 67 2.94 -7.27 15.59
N ASP A 68 1.81 -7.02 14.92
CA ASP A 68 0.53 -6.63 15.51
C ASP A 68 -0.62 -6.93 14.53
N ALA A 69 -1.81 -6.40 14.79
CA ALA A 69 -2.98 -6.58 13.92
C ALA A 69 -2.77 -6.11 12.47
N LEU A 70 -1.81 -5.19 12.22
CA LEU A 70 -1.50 -4.72 10.87
C LEU A 70 -0.71 -5.76 10.05
N THR A 71 -0.01 -6.69 10.68
CA THR A 71 0.87 -7.65 9.98
C THR A 71 0.17 -8.40 8.83
N PRO A 72 -1.04 -8.99 9.02
CA PRO A 72 -1.73 -9.67 7.93
C PRO A 72 -2.12 -8.75 6.77
N LEU A 73 -2.37 -7.46 7.05
CA LEU A 73 -2.70 -6.49 6.00
C LEU A 73 -1.44 -6.11 5.20
N LEU A 74 -0.29 -5.96 5.86
CA LEU A 74 0.98 -5.70 5.17
C LEU A 74 1.38 -6.88 4.26
N GLU A 75 1.14 -8.11 4.69
CA GLU A 75 1.34 -9.32 3.86
C GLU A 75 0.43 -9.30 2.63
N LYS A 76 -0.85 -8.99 2.80
CA LYS A 76 -1.80 -8.86 1.68
C LYS A 76 -1.39 -7.73 0.73
N ALA A 77 -0.92 -6.60 1.25
CA ALA A 77 -0.46 -5.48 0.42
C ALA A 77 0.81 -5.84 -0.39
N ARG A 78 1.71 -6.65 0.18
CA ARG A 78 2.88 -7.18 -0.54
C ARG A 78 2.49 -8.14 -1.66
N ASP A 79 1.50 -8.99 -1.41
CA ASP A 79 1.10 -10.08 -2.31
C ASP A 79 0.03 -9.63 -3.33
N ALA A 80 -0.44 -8.40 -3.24
CA ALA A 80 -1.35 -7.79 -4.20
C ALA A 80 -0.60 -7.31 -5.46
N ASP A 81 -1.24 -7.48 -6.63
CA ASP A 81 -0.73 -6.96 -7.89
C ASP A 81 -0.88 -5.44 -7.98
N ALA A 82 -1.91 -4.89 -7.33
CA ALA A 82 -2.16 -3.46 -7.21
C ALA A 82 -2.87 -3.13 -5.89
N PHE A 83 -2.70 -1.89 -5.42
CA PHE A 83 -3.47 -1.39 -4.29
C PHE A 83 -3.86 0.07 -4.47
N ALA A 84 -5.01 0.43 -3.91
CA ALA A 84 -5.51 1.80 -3.85
C ALA A 84 -5.80 2.19 -2.40
N ILE A 85 -5.39 3.38 -2.01
CA ILE A 85 -5.63 3.92 -0.67
C ILE A 85 -6.54 5.15 -0.80
N GLY A 86 -7.67 5.12 -0.12
CA GLY A 86 -8.55 6.27 0.04
C GLY A 86 -8.49 6.79 1.47
N ALA A 87 -8.34 8.10 1.62
CA ALA A 87 -8.34 8.75 2.93
C ALA A 87 -8.96 10.14 2.86
N PRO A 88 -9.62 10.62 3.92
CA PRO A 88 -9.98 12.01 4.03
C PRO A 88 -8.72 12.86 4.23
N ILE A 89 -8.80 14.11 3.81
CA ILE A 89 -7.72 15.08 4.00
C ILE A 89 -7.99 15.88 5.26
N TYR A 90 -7.07 15.78 6.22
CA TYR A 90 -7.07 16.55 7.46
C TYR A 90 -5.80 17.37 7.55
N PHE A 91 -5.93 18.70 7.70
CA PHE A 91 -4.79 19.63 7.75
C PHE A 91 -3.80 19.46 6.58
N GLY A 92 -4.33 19.27 5.36
CA GLY A 92 -3.52 19.09 4.15
C GLY A 92 -2.85 17.71 4.00
N ARG A 93 -3.19 16.74 4.84
CA ARG A 93 -2.61 15.38 4.83
C ARG A 93 -3.69 14.31 4.89
N ALA A 94 -3.34 13.08 4.53
CA ALA A 94 -4.18 11.92 4.78
C ALA A 94 -4.39 11.73 6.29
N SER A 95 -5.46 11.03 6.68
CA SER A 95 -5.73 10.73 8.08
C SER A 95 -4.54 10.07 8.77
N ALA A 96 -4.37 10.29 10.08
CA ALA A 96 -3.24 9.78 10.85
C ALA A 96 -3.08 8.25 10.74
N VAL A 97 -4.20 7.51 10.76
CA VAL A 97 -4.18 6.05 10.60
C VAL A 97 -3.65 5.64 9.23
N THR A 98 -3.97 6.40 8.19
CA THR A 98 -3.45 6.14 6.83
C THR A 98 -1.95 6.39 6.78
N LEU A 99 -1.46 7.48 7.39
CA LEU A 99 -0.03 7.76 7.46
C LEU A 99 0.71 6.67 8.24
N ALA A 100 0.18 6.24 9.38
CA ALA A 100 0.74 5.15 10.17
C ALA A 100 0.83 3.83 9.39
N PHE A 101 -0.19 3.52 8.59
CA PHE A 101 -0.17 2.38 7.67
C PHE A 101 0.93 2.54 6.60
N MET A 102 0.99 3.70 5.95
CA MET A 102 1.98 3.98 4.90
C MET A 102 3.42 3.93 5.42
N GLU A 103 3.68 4.45 6.62
CA GLU A 103 4.99 4.34 7.26
C GLU A 103 5.45 2.89 7.36
N ARG A 104 4.58 2.01 7.84
CA ARG A 104 4.91 0.60 8.04
C ARG A 104 4.92 -0.22 6.76
N LEU A 105 4.20 0.22 5.74
CA LEU A 105 4.23 -0.40 4.41
C LEU A 105 5.49 -0.01 3.63
N LEU A 106 5.86 1.27 3.64
CA LEU A 106 6.88 1.81 2.75
C LEU A 106 8.28 1.86 3.39
N PHE A 107 8.39 2.15 4.70
CA PHE A 107 9.69 2.28 5.35
C PHE A 107 10.58 1.04 5.20
N PRO A 108 10.08 -0.20 5.30
CA PRO A 108 10.91 -1.39 5.06
C PRO A 108 11.54 -1.44 3.66
N LEU A 109 10.91 -0.81 2.66
CA LEU A 109 11.36 -0.79 1.26
C LEU A 109 12.41 0.28 0.97
N ILE A 110 12.54 1.29 1.82
CA ILE A 110 13.55 2.34 1.68
C ILE A 110 14.93 1.73 1.90
N THR A 111 15.86 2.01 1.00
CA THR A 111 17.27 1.60 1.13
C THR A 111 18.15 2.83 1.19
N TYR A 112 19.12 2.82 2.10
CA TYR A 112 20.09 3.89 2.26
C TYR A 112 21.33 3.70 1.38
N ASP A 113 21.50 2.51 0.78
CA ASP A 113 22.55 2.21 -0.18
C ASP A 113 22.02 2.36 -1.62
N GLN A 114 22.51 3.36 -2.33
CA GLN A 114 22.15 3.62 -3.73
C GLN A 114 22.48 2.45 -4.67
N ARG A 115 23.46 1.61 -4.34
CA ARG A 115 23.81 0.43 -5.14
C ARG A 115 22.75 -0.67 -5.02
N SER A 116 22.13 -0.83 -3.86
CA SER A 116 21.09 -1.83 -3.63
C SER A 116 19.78 -1.44 -4.29
N THR A 117 19.47 -0.14 -4.41
CA THR A 117 18.25 0.37 -5.06
C THR A 117 18.22 0.02 -6.54
N ARG A 118 19.37 0.12 -7.25
CA ARG A 118 19.47 -0.24 -8.66
C ARG A 118 19.29 -1.75 -8.92
N ARG A 119 19.73 -2.62 -8.00
CA ARG A 119 19.59 -4.08 -8.14
C ARG A 119 18.14 -4.54 -7.89
N ARG A 120 17.44 -3.97 -6.90
CA ARG A 120 16.03 -4.28 -6.62
C ARG A 120 15.07 -3.75 -7.71
N ALA A 121 15.33 -2.58 -8.26
CA ALA A 121 14.58 -2.05 -9.40
C ALA A 121 14.73 -2.96 -10.64
N LYS A 122 15.92 -3.50 -10.92
CA LYS A 122 16.12 -4.45 -12.04
C LYS A 122 15.39 -5.78 -11.86
N SER A 123 15.22 -6.28 -10.64
CA SER A 123 14.51 -7.55 -10.41
C SER A 123 12.97 -7.41 -10.39
N ARG A 124 12.45 -6.20 -10.17
CA ARG A 124 11.00 -5.90 -10.17
C ARG A 124 10.51 -5.21 -11.46
N SER A 125 11.40 -4.69 -12.30
CA SER A 125 11.02 -4.02 -13.55
C SER A 125 10.63 -4.98 -14.69
N ALA A 126 10.55 -6.27 -14.44
CA ALA A 126 10.02 -7.22 -15.41
C ALA A 126 8.49 -7.16 -15.59
N GLY A 127 7.76 -6.26 -14.92
CA GLY A 127 6.30 -6.27 -14.95
C GLY A 127 5.55 -4.93 -15.05
N PHE A 128 6.18 -3.78 -14.86
CA PHE A 128 5.41 -2.52 -14.88
C PHE A 128 5.94 -1.54 -15.92
N ARG A 129 5.48 -1.71 -17.16
CA ARG A 129 5.73 -0.74 -18.23
C ARG A 129 4.53 0.21 -18.32
N PHE A 130 4.67 1.41 -17.79
CA PHE A 130 3.70 2.49 -17.98
C PHE A 130 3.78 2.95 -19.44
N THR A 131 2.92 2.43 -20.32
CA THR A 131 2.80 2.91 -21.69
C THR A 131 1.96 4.18 -21.69
N ARG A 132 2.64 5.34 -21.65
CA ARG A 132 2.01 6.62 -21.94
C ARG A 132 1.67 6.63 -23.43
N LYS A 133 0.40 6.32 -23.80
CA LYS A 133 -0.10 6.61 -25.15
C LYS A 133 -0.06 8.12 -25.34
N ARG A 134 0.83 8.62 -26.21
CA ARG A 134 0.77 10.01 -26.69
C ARG A 134 -0.50 10.18 -27.51
N PRO A 135 -1.30 11.26 -27.30
CA PRO A 135 -2.39 11.57 -28.20
C PRO A 135 -1.82 11.86 -29.61
N ARG A 136 -2.48 11.34 -30.64
CA ARG A 136 -2.13 11.66 -32.03
C ARG A 136 -2.48 13.14 -32.28
N PRO A 137 -1.61 13.92 -32.94
CA PRO A 137 -1.97 15.24 -33.40
C PRO A 137 -3.08 15.14 -34.45
N ARG A 138 -4.03 16.08 -34.41
CA ARG A 138 -5.08 16.27 -35.44
C ARG A 138 -4.47 16.90 -36.68
#